data_fea1fcc2026cd857f03037f76b11dc34
#
_entry.id   fea1fcc2026cd857f03037f76b11dc34
#
_cell.length_a   1.000
_cell.length_b   1.000
_cell.length_c   1.000
_cell.angle_alpha   90.00
_cell.angle_beta   90.00
_cell.angle_gamma   90.00
#
_symmetry.space_group_name_H-M   'P 1'
#
loop_
_entity.id
_entity.type
_entity.pdbx_description
1 polymer ?
#
loop_
_entity_poly.entity_id
_entity_poly.type
_entity_poly.pdbx_seq_one_letter_code
_entity_poly.pdbx_strand_id
1 'polypeptide(L)'
;KRGTPTMGGIIFIIGATTGYFVGHALAGEPLTLSGLLVIYLMVGLGIIGFIDDFLKTRKQRSLGLGGWSKIAGQVIVAGGFAALALNFPDANGLTPASSMISAVRDIHWLNLAVFGVVLGGIAFAIWVTLIIVSASNGVNVADGLDGLATGASIFAISSYIFIGFWQFNQNCTNPTIDPDVLYKCYEIRDPLDLAVIAAAITGALIGFLWWNTSPAQIFMGDSGSLGLGGALAALAILSRTELLLVLIGGLFLVVTGSVILQRTWFKITKWRYGQGRRIFLMSPLHHHFELKGWAEITVVVRFWLISALFVAVGVGFFYLEWINQ
;
A
#
# COMPACT_ATOMS: atom_id res chain seq x y z
N LYS A 1 -3.25 26.93 5.63
CA LYS A 1 -4.39 26.06 5.24
C LYS A 1 -5.47 25.98 6.38
N ARG A 2 -5.77 27.11 7.05
CA ARG A 2 -6.84 27.19 8.05
C ARG A 2 -8.20 27.14 7.34
N GLY A 3 -9.09 26.25 7.79
CA GLY A 3 -10.46 26.13 7.26
C GLY A 3 -10.71 24.96 6.30
N THR A 4 -9.70 24.30 5.79
CA THR A 4 -9.88 23.09 4.97
C THR A 4 -10.19 21.90 5.87
N PRO A 5 -11.30 21.15 5.65
CA PRO A 5 -11.64 19.96 6.43
C PRO A 5 -10.57 18.87 6.24
N THR A 6 -10.31 18.11 7.28
CA THR A 6 -9.43 16.94 7.31
C THR A 6 -10.26 15.65 7.43
N MET A 7 -9.59 14.49 7.45
CA MET A 7 -10.23 13.15 7.51
C MET A 7 -10.99 12.76 6.23
N GLY A 8 -10.66 13.37 5.10
CA GLY A 8 -11.27 13.03 3.80
C GLY A 8 -11.03 11.58 3.36
N GLY A 9 -10.05 10.92 3.99
CA GLY A 9 -9.81 9.50 3.79
C GLY A 9 -11.04 8.60 4.00
N ILE A 10 -11.91 8.97 4.92
CA ILE A 10 -13.15 8.23 5.19
C ILE A 10 -14.02 8.16 3.93
N ILE A 11 -14.06 9.23 3.13
CA ILE A 11 -14.93 9.33 1.94
C ILE A 11 -14.53 8.27 0.92
N PHE A 12 -13.25 8.19 0.56
CA PHE A 12 -12.83 7.21 -0.43
C PHE A 12 -12.80 5.77 0.13
N ILE A 13 -12.54 5.57 1.43
CA ILE A 13 -12.64 4.23 2.07
C ILE A 13 -14.08 3.72 1.98
N ILE A 14 -15.08 4.55 2.32
CA ILE A 14 -16.49 4.18 2.17
C ILE A 14 -16.84 3.99 0.69
N GLY A 15 -16.39 4.92 -0.18
CA GLY A 15 -16.64 4.84 -1.63
C GLY A 15 -16.08 3.55 -2.26
N ALA A 16 -14.83 3.20 -1.94
CA ALA A 16 -14.20 1.97 -2.43
C ALA A 16 -14.88 0.72 -1.91
N THR A 17 -15.19 0.70 -0.60
CA THR A 17 -15.88 -0.43 0.03
C THR A 17 -17.28 -0.62 -0.58
N THR A 18 -18.04 0.46 -0.70
CA THR A 18 -19.38 0.42 -1.33
C THR A 18 -19.28 0.01 -2.79
N GLY A 19 -18.33 0.57 -3.55
CA GLY A 19 -18.11 0.21 -4.96
C GLY A 19 -17.80 -1.26 -5.16
N TYR A 20 -16.99 -1.85 -4.28
CA TYR A 20 -16.68 -3.27 -4.30
C TYR A 20 -17.93 -4.13 -4.05
N PHE A 21 -18.70 -3.86 -2.97
CA PHE A 21 -19.91 -4.63 -2.67
C PHE A 21 -21.00 -4.48 -3.75
N VAL A 22 -21.20 -3.28 -4.26
CA VAL A 22 -22.17 -3.01 -5.33
C VAL A 22 -21.74 -3.71 -6.63
N GLY A 23 -20.44 -3.69 -6.96
CA GLY A 23 -19.89 -4.39 -8.13
C GLY A 23 -20.20 -5.89 -8.10
N HIS A 24 -19.92 -6.55 -6.97
CA HIS A 24 -20.24 -7.96 -6.76
C HIS A 24 -21.75 -8.25 -6.84
N ALA A 25 -22.56 -7.40 -6.19
CA ALA A 25 -24.02 -7.57 -6.21
C ALA A 25 -24.61 -7.44 -7.64
N LEU A 26 -24.08 -6.52 -8.45
CA LEU A 26 -24.52 -6.33 -9.84
C LEU A 26 -24.03 -7.43 -10.77
N ALA A 27 -22.82 -7.96 -10.54
CA ALA A 27 -22.28 -9.07 -11.31
C ALA A 27 -22.88 -10.43 -10.92
N GLY A 28 -23.52 -10.53 -9.75
CA GLY A 28 -24.00 -11.82 -9.21
C GLY A 28 -22.87 -12.74 -8.73
N GLU A 29 -21.67 -12.21 -8.54
CA GLU A 29 -20.50 -12.96 -8.11
C GLU A 29 -20.33 -12.95 -6.59
N PRO A 30 -19.91 -14.07 -5.97
CA PRO A 30 -19.71 -14.14 -4.53
C PRO A 30 -18.51 -13.29 -4.10
N LEU A 31 -18.58 -12.76 -2.87
CA LEU A 31 -17.44 -12.08 -2.24
C LEU A 31 -16.35 -13.11 -1.91
N THR A 32 -15.09 -12.75 -2.14
CA THR A 32 -13.97 -13.61 -1.78
C THR A 32 -13.29 -13.15 -0.49
N LEU A 33 -12.58 -14.10 0.14
CA LEU A 33 -11.80 -13.76 1.33
C LEU A 33 -10.65 -12.80 1.00
N SER A 34 -10.06 -12.91 -0.18
CA SER A 34 -8.94 -12.06 -0.60
C SER A 34 -9.36 -10.59 -0.72
N GLY A 35 -10.49 -10.29 -1.37
CA GLY A 35 -11.02 -8.94 -1.45
C GLY A 35 -11.43 -8.38 -0.09
N LEU A 36 -12.05 -9.20 0.76
CA LEU A 36 -12.41 -8.80 2.13
C LEU A 36 -11.19 -8.52 3.00
N LEU A 37 -10.06 -9.20 2.80
CA LEU A 37 -8.80 -8.93 3.50
C LEU A 37 -8.17 -7.60 3.09
N VAL A 38 -8.30 -7.19 1.82
CA VAL A 38 -7.88 -5.83 1.39
C VAL A 38 -8.72 -4.78 2.11
N ILE A 39 -10.05 -4.96 2.17
CA ILE A 39 -10.94 -4.05 2.90
C ILE A 39 -10.60 -4.05 4.39
N TYR A 40 -10.34 -5.22 4.99
CA TYR A 40 -9.95 -5.34 6.40
C TYR A 40 -8.73 -4.47 6.73
N LEU A 41 -7.64 -4.54 5.94
CA LEU A 41 -6.45 -3.71 6.16
C LEU A 41 -6.74 -2.22 5.90
N MET A 42 -7.44 -1.90 4.82
CA MET A 42 -7.78 -0.52 4.48
C MET A 42 -8.61 0.14 5.58
N VAL A 43 -9.66 -0.53 6.04
CA VAL A 43 -10.54 -0.01 7.10
C VAL A 43 -9.87 -0.05 8.47
N GLY A 44 -9.20 -1.14 8.83
CA GLY A 44 -8.54 -1.30 10.12
C GLY A 44 -7.45 -0.24 10.36
N LEU A 45 -6.59 -0.01 9.38
CA LEU A 45 -5.57 1.05 9.45
C LEU A 45 -6.19 2.44 9.31
N GLY A 46 -7.25 2.57 8.51
CA GLY A 46 -8.05 3.79 8.41
C GLY A 46 -8.65 4.21 9.75
N ILE A 47 -9.14 3.26 10.55
CA ILE A 47 -9.66 3.53 11.92
C ILE A 47 -8.55 4.03 12.83
N ILE A 48 -7.34 3.45 12.77
CA ILE A 48 -6.20 3.94 13.56
C ILE A 48 -5.86 5.38 13.18
N GLY A 49 -5.81 5.67 11.88
CA GLY A 49 -5.60 7.03 11.38
C GLY A 49 -6.73 7.98 11.79
N PHE A 50 -7.97 7.52 11.73
CA PHE A 50 -9.13 8.30 12.18
C PHE A 50 -9.03 8.67 13.66
N ILE A 51 -8.66 7.74 14.52
CA ILE A 51 -8.48 8.01 15.96
C ILE A 51 -7.37 9.05 16.15
N ASP A 52 -6.28 8.96 15.39
CA ASP A 52 -5.18 9.92 15.44
C ASP A 52 -5.64 11.33 15.03
N ASP A 53 -6.32 11.46 13.88
CA ASP A 53 -6.85 12.73 13.37
C ASP A 53 -7.93 13.31 14.29
N PHE A 54 -8.82 12.46 14.82
CA PHE A 54 -9.88 12.87 15.74
C PHE A 54 -9.31 13.46 17.04
N LEU A 55 -8.27 12.83 17.58
CA LEU A 55 -7.59 13.32 18.78
C LEU A 55 -6.91 14.67 18.53
N LYS A 56 -6.26 14.85 17.36
CA LYS A 56 -5.66 16.12 16.94
C LYS A 56 -6.71 17.23 16.88
N THR A 57 -7.83 16.94 16.20
CA THR A 57 -8.90 17.91 15.97
C THR A 57 -9.62 18.27 17.27
N ARG A 58 -10.00 17.26 18.08
CA ARG A 58 -10.75 17.50 19.34
C ARG A 58 -9.91 18.24 20.39
N LYS A 59 -8.62 17.93 20.49
CA LYS A 59 -7.72 18.54 21.48
C LYS A 59 -7.04 19.83 20.97
N GLN A 60 -7.29 20.22 19.71
CA GLN A 60 -6.65 21.35 19.03
C GLN A 60 -5.12 21.35 19.19
N ARG A 61 -4.52 20.16 19.13
CA ARG A 61 -3.08 19.94 19.28
C ARG A 61 -2.53 19.31 18.02
N SER A 62 -1.28 19.59 17.70
CA SER A 62 -0.55 18.94 16.60
C SER A 62 -0.18 17.47 16.89
N LEU A 63 -0.26 17.04 18.15
CA LEU A 63 0.06 15.68 18.59
C LEU A 63 -1.24 14.88 18.75
N GLY A 64 -1.44 13.87 17.90
CA GLY A 64 -2.49 12.87 17.98
C GLY A 64 -2.09 11.70 18.89
N LEU A 65 -2.19 10.48 18.40
CA LEU A 65 -1.68 9.28 19.07
C LEU A 65 -0.16 9.34 19.23
N GLY A 66 0.34 8.86 20.35
CA GLY A 66 1.79 8.65 20.50
C GLY A 66 2.30 7.69 19.42
N GLY A 67 3.52 7.92 18.91
CA GLY A 67 4.07 7.09 17.84
C GLY A 67 4.03 5.58 18.13
N TRP A 68 4.33 5.18 19.36
CA TRP A 68 4.24 3.79 19.79
C TRP A 68 2.82 3.24 19.82
N SER A 69 1.82 4.05 20.23
CA SER A 69 0.41 3.65 20.23
C SER A 69 -0.11 3.44 18.81
N LYS A 70 0.33 4.28 17.87
CA LYS A 70 0.01 4.15 16.43
C LYS A 70 0.59 2.86 15.86
N ILE A 71 1.87 2.58 16.14
CA ILE A 71 2.53 1.33 15.70
C ILE A 71 1.87 0.11 16.36
N ALA A 72 1.55 0.15 17.65
CA ALA A 72 0.87 -0.95 18.33
C ALA A 72 -0.49 -1.28 17.68
N GLY A 73 -1.28 -0.27 17.34
CA GLY A 73 -2.52 -0.46 16.59
C GLY A 73 -2.29 -1.11 15.22
N GLN A 74 -1.30 -0.63 14.46
CA GLN A 74 -0.93 -1.20 13.17
C GLN A 74 -0.50 -2.68 13.30
N VAL A 75 0.29 -3.03 14.32
CA VAL A 75 0.72 -4.42 14.60
C VAL A 75 -0.47 -5.31 14.92
N ILE A 76 -1.44 -4.84 15.71
CA ILE A 76 -2.65 -5.60 16.02
C ILE A 76 -3.46 -5.91 14.74
N VAL A 77 -3.70 -4.90 13.90
CA VAL A 77 -4.42 -5.09 12.63
C VAL A 77 -3.63 -5.99 11.68
N ALA A 78 -2.33 -5.80 11.56
CA ALA A 78 -1.46 -6.64 10.73
C ALA A 78 -1.40 -8.10 11.21
N GLY A 79 -1.36 -8.32 12.53
CA GLY A 79 -1.41 -9.66 13.11
C GLY A 79 -2.72 -10.39 12.82
N GLY A 80 -3.85 -9.69 12.92
CA GLY A 80 -5.15 -10.23 12.52
C GLY A 80 -5.19 -10.58 11.03
N PHE A 81 -4.67 -9.71 10.16
CA PHE A 81 -4.54 -9.99 8.72
C PHE A 81 -3.67 -11.22 8.47
N ALA A 82 -2.49 -11.31 9.09
CA ALA A 82 -1.58 -12.45 8.90
C ALA A 82 -2.24 -13.77 9.30
N ALA A 83 -2.96 -13.78 10.44
CA ALA A 83 -3.68 -14.95 10.89
C ALA A 83 -4.78 -15.38 9.92
N LEU A 84 -5.56 -14.45 9.36
CA LEU A 84 -6.62 -14.74 8.41
C LEU A 84 -6.06 -15.14 7.03
N ALA A 85 -4.96 -14.51 6.60
CA ALA A 85 -4.39 -14.70 5.27
C ALA A 85 -3.73 -16.09 5.07
N LEU A 86 -3.21 -16.73 6.12
CA LEU A 86 -2.64 -18.08 6.08
C LEU A 86 -3.66 -19.21 6.33
N ASN A 87 -4.88 -18.85 6.72
CA ASN A 87 -5.91 -19.84 7.01
C ASN A 87 -7.02 -19.78 5.94
N PHE A 88 -7.96 -20.69 6.04
CA PHE A 88 -9.13 -20.76 5.16
C PHE A 88 -8.79 -21.04 3.69
N PRO A 89 -8.21 -22.21 3.37
CA PRO A 89 -7.95 -22.61 1.99
C PRO A 89 -9.25 -22.70 1.17
N ASP A 90 -9.15 -22.41 -0.12
CA ASP A 90 -10.24 -22.61 -1.08
C ASP A 90 -10.39 -24.08 -1.47
N ALA A 91 -11.26 -24.37 -2.46
CA ALA A 91 -11.48 -25.71 -2.98
C ALA A 91 -10.23 -26.33 -3.63
N ASN A 92 -9.26 -25.51 -4.04
CA ASN A 92 -7.98 -25.93 -4.61
C ASN A 92 -6.86 -26.06 -3.56
N GLY A 93 -7.17 -25.79 -2.29
CA GLY A 93 -6.20 -25.78 -1.19
C GLY A 93 -5.36 -24.51 -1.09
N LEU A 94 -5.67 -23.46 -1.87
CA LEU A 94 -4.94 -22.20 -1.85
C LEU A 94 -5.43 -21.28 -0.72
N THR A 95 -4.52 -20.87 0.15
CA THR A 95 -4.76 -19.80 1.13
C THR A 95 -4.60 -18.43 0.49
N PRO A 96 -5.24 -17.35 1.04
CA PRO A 96 -5.09 -16.00 0.53
C PRO A 96 -3.63 -15.54 0.38
N ALA A 97 -2.80 -15.77 1.42
CA ALA A 97 -1.36 -15.52 1.35
C ALA A 97 -0.56 -16.83 1.36
N SER A 98 0.71 -16.80 0.95
CA SER A 98 1.68 -17.89 1.04
C SER A 98 2.59 -17.71 2.27
N SER A 99 3.13 -18.80 2.77
CA SER A 99 4.21 -18.76 3.76
C SER A 99 5.57 -18.42 3.15
N MET A 100 5.64 -18.25 1.82
CA MET A 100 6.88 -17.89 1.11
C MET A 100 6.96 -16.39 0.89
N ILE A 101 8.16 -15.84 0.89
CA ILE A 101 8.40 -14.48 0.43
C ILE A 101 8.33 -14.48 -1.10
N SER A 102 7.67 -13.48 -1.67
CA SER A 102 7.41 -13.41 -3.10
C SER A 102 8.00 -12.14 -3.75
N ALA A 103 8.46 -12.24 -5.00
CA ALA A 103 8.84 -11.10 -5.82
C ALA A 103 7.76 -10.81 -6.88
N VAL A 104 7.61 -11.69 -7.84
CA VAL A 104 6.51 -11.78 -8.82
C VAL A 104 5.78 -13.10 -8.64
N ARG A 105 6.46 -14.06 -8.04
CA ARG A 105 6.02 -15.40 -7.63
C ARG A 105 6.66 -15.74 -6.30
N ASP A 106 6.18 -16.81 -5.68
CA ASP A 106 6.77 -17.35 -4.47
C ASP A 106 8.20 -17.79 -4.70
N ILE A 107 9.10 -17.37 -3.83
CA ILE A 107 10.52 -17.74 -3.86
C ILE A 107 10.71 -18.97 -2.98
N HIS A 108 10.77 -20.15 -3.57
CA HIS A 108 10.73 -21.43 -2.86
C HIS A 108 11.80 -21.59 -1.76
N TRP A 109 13.00 -21.04 -1.93
CA TRP A 109 14.05 -21.08 -0.93
C TRP A 109 13.87 -20.08 0.22
N LEU A 110 12.92 -19.12 0.10
CA LEU A 110 12.50 -18.19 1.14
C LEU A 110 11.17 -18.62 1.81
N ASN A 111 11.00 -19.91 2.00
CA ASN A 111 9.80 -20.45 2.65
C ASN A 111 9.93 -20.35 4.18
N LEU A 112 9.11 -19.53 4.80
CA LEU A 112 9.09 -19.34 6.25
C LEU A 112 8.53 -20.57 6.99
N ALA A 113 7.75 -21.43 6.32
CA ALA A 113 7.22 -22.67 6.88
C ALA A 113 8.33 -23.71 7.22
N VAL A 114 9.54 -23.55 6.70
CA VAL A 114 10.70 -24.37 7.06
C VAL A 114 10.94 -24.39 8.59
N PHE A 115 10.58 -23.34 9.29
CA PHE A 115 10.68 -23.24 10.74
C PHE A 115 9.56 -23.98 11.49
N GLY A 116 8.69 -24.72 10.79
CA GLY A 116 7.52 -25.39 11.36
C GLY A 116 6.31 -24.46 11.48
N VAL A 117 5.16 -25.03 11.86
CA VAL A 117 3.86 -24.33 11.83
C VAL A 117 3.86 -23.08 12.73
N VAL A 118 4.36 -23.19 13.96
CA VAL A 118 4.31 -22.10 14.94
C VAL A 118 5.33 -21.01 14.63
N LEU A 119 6.61 -21.39 14.51
CA LEU A 119 7.69 -20.42 14.25
C LEU A 119 7.58 -19.82 12.83
N GLY A 120 7.18 -20.62 11.84
CA GLY A 120 6.90 -20.16 10.49
C GLY A 120 5.75 -19.16 10.45
N GLY A 121 4.66 -19.42 11.16
CA GLY A 121 3.54 -18.49 11.30
C GLY A 121 3.93 -17.18 11.98
N ILE A 122 4.77 -17.23 13.02
CA ILE A 122 5.31 -16.03 13.68
C ILE A 122 6.22 -15.25 12.72
N ALA A 123 7.12 -15.94 12.00
CA ALA A 123 8.01 -15.31 11.03
C ALA A 123 7.22 -14.62 9.90
N PHE A 124 6.19 -15.28 9.38
CA PHE A 124 5.26 -14.70 8.41
C PHE A 124 4.54 -13.47 8.97
N ALA A 125 4.00 -13.55 10.20
CA ALA A 125 3.32 -12.42 10.82
C ALA A 125 4.26 -11.20 11.01
N ILE A 126 5.53 -11.44 11.37
CA ILE A 126 6.55 -10.39 11.46
C ILE A 126 6.81 -9.79 10.08
N TRP A 127 7.02 -10.62 9.05
CA TRP A 127 7.28 -10.18 7.69
C TRP A 127 6.14 -9.33 7.13
N VAL A 128 4.92 -9.83 7.20
CA VAL A 128 3.71 -9.12 6.76
C VAL A 128 3.50 -7.82 7.53
N THR A 129 3.73 -7.84 8.85
CA THR A 129 3.66 -6.62 9.68
C THR A 129 4.67 -5.58 9.23
N LEU A 130 5.90 -5.97 8.89
CA LEU A 130 6.92 -5.04 8.37
C LEU A 130 6.47 -4.40 7.05
N ILE A 131 5.89 -5.17 6.13
CA ILE A 131 5.36 -4.66 4.86
C ILE A 131 4.22 -3.66 5.13
N ILE A 132 3.23 -4.05 5.95
CA ILE A 132 2.06 -3.24 6.25
C ILE A 132 2.44 -1.93 6.94
N VAL A 133 3.28 -1.99 7.97
CA VAL A 133 3.74 -0.81 8.71
C VAL A 133 4.58 0.09 7.80
N SER A 134 5.45 -0.48 6.97
CA SER A 134 6.28 0.29 6.04
C SER A 134 5.43 0.98 4.97
N ALA A 135 4.49 0.28 4.33
CA ALA A 135 3.63 0.85 3.30
C ALA A 135 2.68 1.90 3.86
N SER A 136 2.01 1.62 5.01
CA SER A 136 1.07 2.56 5.61
C SER A 136 1.74 3.86 6.06
N ASN A 137 2.90 3.77 6.73
CA ASN A 137 3.64 4.97 7.11
C ASN A 137 4.33 5.63 5.91
N GLY A 138 4.71 4.86 4.86
CA GLY A 138 5.26 5.39 3.62
C GLY A 138 4.29 6.31 2.89
N VAL A 139 3.05 5.88 2.71
CA VAL A 139 1.98 6.71 2.13
C VAL A 139 1.68 7.92 3.04
N ASN A 140 1.63 7.72 4.35
CA ASN A 140 1.39 8.81 5.31
C ASN A 140 2.47 9.90 5.27
N VAL A 141 3.75 9.53 5.14
CA VAL A 141 4.86 10.51 4.99
C VAL A 141 4.78 11.26 3.65
N ALA A 142 4.22 10.65 2.61
CA ALA A 142 4.04 11.31 1.31
C ALA A 142 2.83 12.25 1.27
N ASP A 143 1.89 12.17 2.23
CA ASP A 143 0.71 13.03 2.33
C ASP A 143 1.05 14.42 2.92
N GLY A 144 2.05 15.08 2.33
CA GLY A 144 2.53 16.39 2.76
C GLY A 144 2.11 17.56 1.86
N LEU A 145 1.72 17.30 0.62
CA LEU A 145 1.27 18.27 -0.38
C LEU A 145 -0.09 17.87 -0.97
N ASP A 146 -0.87 18.89 -1.38
CA ASP A 146 -2.22 18.70 -1.90
C ASP A 146 -2.23 17.75 -3.11
N GLY A 147 -2.91 16.60 -2.98
CA GLY A 147 -3.05 15.59 -4.02
C GLY A 147 -1.84 14.67 -4.24
N LEU A 148 -0.70 14.92 -3.59
CA LEU A 148 0.52 14.13 -3.85
C LEU A 148 0.32 12.64 -3.55
N ALA A 149 -0.09 12.31 -2.33
CA ALA A 149 -0.29 10.92 -1.92
C ALA A 149 -1.44 10.27 -2.68
N THR A 150 -2.55 11.00 -2.91
CA THR A 150 -3.70 10.52 -3.68
C THR A 150 -3.31 10.12 -5.10
N GLY A 151 -2.67 11.02 -5.85
CA GLY A 151 -2.30 10.75 -7.24
C GLY A 151 -1.24 9.66 -7.36
N ALA A 152 -0.23 9.65 -6.48
CA ALA A 152 0.76 8.57 -6.46
C ALA A 152 0.13 7.21 -6.15
N SER A 153 -0.85 7.16 -5.23
CA SER A 153 -1.58 5.94 -4.90
C SER A 153 -2.47 5.46 -6.04
N ILE A 154 -3.05 6.35 -6.84
CA ILE A 154 -3.80 5.98 -8.04
C ILE A 154 -2.90 5.17 -8.98
N PHE A 155 -1.68 5.64 -9.28
CA PHE A 155 -0.74 4.88 -10.12
C PHE A 155 -0.37 3.53 -9.50
N ALA A 156 0.00 3.52 -8.21
CA ALA A 156 0.44 2.31 -7.54
C ALA A 156 -0.68 1.25 -7.44
N ILE A 157 -1.90 1.65 -7.03
CA ILE A 157 -3.01 0.71 -6.85
C ILE A 157 -3.59 0.27 -8.20
N SER A 158 -3.68 1.16 -9.20
CA SER A 158 -4.16 0.79 -10.53
C SER A 158 -3.29 -0.26 -11.21
N SER A 159 -1.99 -0.35 -10.88
CA SER A 159 -1.13 -1.41 -11.41
C SER A 159 -1.62 -2.81 -11.02
N TYR A 160 -2.24 -2.95 -9.85
CA TYR A 160 -2.80 -4.22 -9.39
C TYR A 160 -4.07 -4.65 -10.14
N ILE A 161 -4.73 -3.73 -10.86
CA ILE A 161 -5.79 -4.08 -11.81
C ILE A 161 -5.19 -4.92 -12.94
N PHE A 162 -4.07 -4.46 -13.51
CA PHE A 162 -3.38 -5.17 -14.60
C PHE A 162 -2.74 -6.46 -14.11
N ILE A 163 -2.05 -6.43 -12.96
CA ILE A 163 -1.41 -7.61 -12.36
C ILE A 163 -2.46 -8.68 -12.06
N GLY A 164 -3.53 -8.33 -11.35
CA GLY A 164 -4.57 -9.29 -10.97
C GLY A 164 -5.32 -9.86 -12.18
N PHE A 165 -5.63 -9.02 -13.19
CA PHE A 165 -6.25 -9.48 -14.41
C PHE A 165 -5.33 -10.41 -15.22
N TRP A 166 -4.03 -10.11 -15.28
CA TRP A 166 -3.05 -10.99 -15.91
C TRP A 166 -2.94 -12.32 -15.17
N GLN A 167 -2.81 -12.30 -13.86
CA GLN A 167 -2.74 -13.49 -13.01
C GLN A 167 -4.01 -14.34 -13.10
N PHE A 168 -5.18 -13.73 -13.27
CA PHE A 168 -6.44 -14.44 -13.49
C PHE A 168 -6.43 -15.23 -14.81
N ASN A 169 -5.99 -14.59 -15.90
CA ASN A 169 -5.93 -15.26 -17.20
C ASN A 169 -4.86 -16.36 -17.26
N GLN A 170 -3.80 -16.23 -16.46
CA GLN A 170 -2.67 -17.17 -16.38
C GLN A 170 -2.70 -18.00 -15.08
N ASN A 171 -3.87 -18.17 -14.45
CA ASN A 171 -4.00 -18.95 -13.21
C ASN A 171 -3.93 -20.44 -13.49
N CYS A 172 -3.22 -21.19 -12.62
CA CYS A 172 -3.09 -22.66 -12.76
C CYS A 172 -4.43 -23.40 -12.64
N THR A 173 -5.45 -22.79 -12.03
CA THR A 173 -6.80 -23.35 -11.94
C THR A 173 -7.68 -22.99 -13.13
N ASN A 174 -7.20 -22.17 -14.05
CA ASN A 174 -7.99 -21.76 -15.22
C ASN A 174 -8.03 -22.89 -16.26
N PRO A 175 -9.22 -23.48 -16.54
CA PRO A 175 -9.35 -24.59 -17.48
C PRO A 175 -9.08 -24.19 -18.93
N THR A 176 -9.03 -22.90 -19.25
CA THR A 176 -8.82 -22.38 -20.62
C THR A 176 -7.38 -21.99 -20.89
N ILE A 177 -6.47 -22.20 -19.93
CA ILE A 177 -5.04 -21.88 -20.12
C ILE A 177 -4.44 -22.82 -21.17
N ASP A 178 -3.60 -22.26 -22.05
CA ASP A 178 -2.89 -23.04 -23.05
C ASP A 178 -1.95 -24.05 -22.37
N PRO A 179 -2.03 -25.37 -22.69
CA PRO A 179 -1.15 -26.38 -22.11
C PRO A 179 0.34 -26.06 -22.28
N ASP A 180 0.71 -25.37 -23.38
CA ASP A 180 2.10 -25.00 -23.66
C ASP A 180 2.67 -23.93 -22.72
N VAL A 181 1.81 -23.20 -22.00
CA VAL A 181 2.21 -22.17 -21.01
C VAL A 181 1.83 -22.55 -19.58
N LEU A 182 1.28 -23.73 -19.34
CA LEU A 182 0.84 -24.17 -18.02
C LEU A 182 2.00 -24.19 -17.01
N TYR A 183 3.24 -24.47 -17.44
CA TYR A 183 4.42 -24.48 -16.55
C TYR A 183 4.74 -23.11 -15.95
N LYS A 184 4.23 -22.01 -16.52
CA LYS A 184 4.40 -20.64 -16.00
C LYS A 184 3.12 -20.05 -15.41
N CYS A 185 2.11 -20.85 -15.10
CA CYS A 185 0.90 -20.35 -14.47
C CYS A 185 1.13 -19.79 -13.07
N TYR A 186 0.19 -19.01 -12.57
CA TYR A 186 0.22 -18.44 -11.22
C TYR A 186 -0.67 -19.24 -10.26
N GLU A 187 -0.12 -19.62 -9.11
CA GLU A 187 -0.87 -20.26 -8.02
C GLU A 187 -1.35 -19.19 -7.03
N ILE A 188 -2.34 -18.39 -7.46
CA ILE A 188 -2.87 -17.27 -6.67
C ILE A 188 -4.37 -17.48 -6.48
N ARG A 189 -4.79 -17.29 -5.24
CA ARG A 189 -6.20 -17.31 -4.88
C ARG A 189 -6.86 -15.98 -5.25
N ASP A 190 -8.02 -16.02 -5.88
CA ASP A 190 -8.90 -14.88 -6.18
C ASP A 190 -8.25 -13.69 -6.93
N PRO A 191 -7.40 -13.90 -7.97
CA PRO A 191 -6.66 -12.79 -8.59
C PRO A 191 -7.57 -11.78 -9.29
N LEU A 192 -8.70 -12.21 -9.88
CA LEU A 192 -9.67 -11.30 -10.48
C LEU A 192 -10.30 -10.39 -9.42
N ASP A 193 -10.61 -10.93 -8.26
CA ASP A 193 -11.22 -10.15 -7.18
C ASP A 193 -10.25 -9.12 -6.60
N LEU A 194 -8.94 -9.44 -6.54
CA LEU A 194 -7.92 -8.46 -6.23
C LEU A 194 -7.88 -7.32 -7.26
N ALA A 195 -8.10 -7.61 -8.54
CA ALA A 195 -8.22 -6.58 -9.57
C ALA A 195 -9.50 -5.74 -9.39
N VAL A 196 -10.62 -6.34 -9.01
CA VAL A 196 -11.90 -5.65 -8.77
C VAL A 196 -11.79 -4.69 -7.58
N ILE A 197 -11.24 -5.13 -6.46
CA ILE A 197 -11.05 -4.23 -5.30
C ILE A 197 -10.04 -3.12 -5.60
N ALA A 198 -8.96 -3.40 -6.34
CA ALA A 198 -8.01 -2.39 -6.78
C ALA A 198 -8.68 -1.35 -7.70
N ALA A 199 -9.58 -1.77 -8.59
CA ALA A 199 -10.37 -0.87 -9.44
C ALA A 199 -11.34 -0.01 -8.62
N ALA A 200 -12.02 -0.59 -7.63
CA ALA A 200 -12.93 0.13 -6.74
C ALA A 200 -12.17 1.21 -5.92
N ILE A 201 -10.99 0.88 -5.39
CA ILE A 201 -10.14 1.84 -4.66
C ILE A 201 -9.65 2.94 -5.62
N THR A 202 -9.17 2.57 -6.80
CA THR A 202 -8.68 3.52 -7.82
C THR A 202 -9.78 4.50 -8.23
N GLY A 203 -11.01 4.00 -8.50
CA GLY A 203 -12.15 4.84 -8.85
C GLY A 203 -12.53 5.81 -7.72
N ALA A 204 -12.55 5.33 -6.48
CA ALA A 204 -12.83 6.17 -5.31
C ALA A 204 -11.75 7.25 -5.12
N LEU A 205 -10.47 6.92 -5.36
CA LEU A 205 -9.36 7.88 -5.29
C LEU A 205 -9.42 8.93 -6.39
N ILE A 206 -9.82 8.58 -7.61
CA ILE A 206 -10.02 9.55 -8.70
C ILE A 206 -11.11 10.55 -8.31
N GLY A 207 -12.23 10.06 -7.77
CA GLY A 207 -13.29 10.93 -7.26
C GLY A 207 -12.84 11.82 -6.09
N PHE A 208 -12.04 11.29 -5.18
CA PHE A 208 -11.47 12.04 -4.07
C PHE A 208 -10.44 13.08 -4.53
N LEU A 209 -9.60 12.74 -5.51
CA LEU A 209 -8.56 13.62 -6.05
C LEU A 209 -9.17 14.90 -6.63
N TRP A 210 -10.37 14.86 -7.18
CA TRP A 210 -11.08 16.04 -7.70
C TRP A 210 -11.16 17.17 -6.65
N TRP A 211 -11.31 16.81 -5.37
CA TRP A 211 -11.42 17.75 -4.26
C TRP A 211 -10.11 17.95 -3.49
N ASN A 212 -9.18 16.99 -3.62
CA ASN A 212 -7.89 16.99 -2.91
C ASN A 212 -6.76 17.63 -3.71
N THR A 213 -6.95 17.90 -5.01
CA THR A 213 -5.94 18.61 -5.85
C THR A 213 -5.77 20.06 -5.40
N SER A 214 -4.58 20.64 -5.64
CA SER A 214 -4.24 21.99 -5.20
C SER A 214 -5.04 23.08 -5.95
N PRO A 215 -5.66 24.06 -5.25
CA PRO A 215 -5.76 24.19 -3.79
C PRO A 215 -6.80 23.24 -3.20
N ALA A 216 -6.36 22.36 -2.30
CA ALA A 216 -7.22 21.28 -1.77
C ALA A 216 -8.41 21.84 -0.98
N GLN A 217 -9.60 21.33 -1.30
CA GLN A 217 -10.84 21.62 -0.59
C GLN A 217 -11.07 20.64 0.58
N ILE A 218 -10.40 19.50 0.56
CA ILE A 218 -10.40 18.49 1.63
C ILE A 218 -9.03 17.80 1.72
N PHE A 219 -8.53 17.59 2.94
CA PHE A 219 -7.30 16.83 3.18
C PHE A 219 -7.60 15.36 3.47
N MET A 220 -6.73 14.48 2.96
CA MET A 220 -6.83 13.05 3.17
C MET A 220 -6.76 12.69 4.67
N GLY A 221 -5.76 13.20 5.36
CA GLY A 221 -5.48 12.92 6.76
C GLY A 221 -4.86 11.53 6.98
N ASP A 222 -4.52 11.26 8.25
CA ASP A 222 -3.95 9.98 8.65
C ASP A 222 -4.94 8.81 8.43
N SER A 223 -6.24 9.08 8.54
CA SER A 223 -7.31 8.12 8.24
C SER A 223 -7.21 7.56 6.83
N GLY A 224 -6.95 8.43 5.85
CA GLY A 224 -6.82 8.01 4.46
C GLY A 224 -5.47 7.41 4.14
N SER A 225 -4.39 8.10 4.50
CA SER A 225 -3.04 7.69 4.11
C SER A 225 -2.62 6.35 4.72
N LEU A 226 -2.99 6.06 5.98
CA LEU A 226 -2.74 4.75 6.59
C LEU A 226 -3.60 3.66 5.94
N GLY A 227 -4.87 3.94 5.69
CA GLY A 227 -5.77 3.00 5.02
C GLY A 227 -5.28 2.62 3.62
N LEU A 228 -4.83 3.62 2.82
CA LEU A 228 -4.28 3.39 1.48
C LEU A 228 -3.02 2.54 1.50
N GLY A 229 -2.07 2.86 2.39
CA GLY A 229 -0.87 2.06 2.51
C GLY A 229 -1.17 0.63 2.95
N GLY A 230 -2.22 0.42 3.78
CA GLY A 230 -2.72 -0.90 4.13
C GLY A 230 -3.30 -1.66 2.94
N ALA A 231 -4.14 -0.99 2.14
CA ALA A 231 -4.69 -1.59 0.92
C ALA A 231 -3.59 -1.98 -0.08
N LEU A 232 -2.60 -1.11 -0.27
CA LEU A 232 -1.46 -1.36 -1.15
C LEU A 232 -0.62 -2.55 -0.67
N ALA A 233 -0.38 -2.66 0.65
CA ALA A 233 0.32 -3.80 1.25
C ALA A 233 -0.49 -5.10 1.09
N ALA A 234 -1.81 -5.06 1.33
CA ALA A 234 -2.69 -6.21 1.15
C ALA A 234 -2.65 -6.73 -0.30
N LEU A 235 -2.78 -5.84 -1.28
CA LEU A 235 -2.71 -6.19 -2.70
C LEU A 235 -1.38 -6.87 -3.03
N ALA A 236 -0.24 -6.33 -2.54
CA ALA A 236 1.07 -6.92 -2.77
C ALA A 236 1.23 -8.31 -2.17
N ILE A 237 0.77 -8.51 -0.92
CA ILE A 237 0.89 -9.79 -0.21
C ILE A 237 -0.01 -10.84 -0.87
N LEU A 238 -1.27 -10.50 -1.14
CA LEU A 238 -2.25 -11.44 -1.67
C LEU A 238 -2.02 -11.79 -3.15
N SER A 239 -1.38 -10.90 -3.93
CA SER A 239 -0.98 -11.16 -5.32
C SER A 239 0.42 -11.76 -5.46
N ARG A 240 1.09 -12.14 -4.37
CA ARG A 240 2.47 -12.69 -4.36
C ARG A 240 3.50 -11.74 -5.01
N THR A 241 3.39 -10.44 -4.73
CA THR A 241 4.26 -9.40 -5.30
C THR A 241 4.89 -8.52 -4.23
N GLU A 242 5.23 -9.11 -3.09
CA GLU A 242 5.71 -8.40 -1.90
C GLU A 242 6.98 -7.58 -2.16
N LEU A 243 8.00 -8.17 -2.80
CA LEU A 243 9.22 -7.46 -3.15
C LEU A 243 9.02 -6.51 -4.34
N LEU A 244 8.09 -6.82 -5.24
CA LEU A 244 7.72 -5.94 -6.34
C LEU A 244 7.11 -4.62 -5.84
N LEU A 245 6.51 -4.63 -4.65
CA LEU A 245 6.00 -3.42 -3.98
C LEU A 245 7.09 -2.35 -3.80
N VAL A 246 8.36 -2.73 -3.68
CA VAL A 246 9.49 -1.79 -3.62
C VAL A 246 9.58 -0.93 -4.90
N LEU A 247 9.25 -1.51 -6.05
CA LEU A 247 9.17 -0.79 -7.33
C LEU A 247 7.82 -0.07 -7.46
N ILE A 248 6.70 -0.76 -7.31
CA ILE A 248 5.36 -0.17 -7.44
C ILE A 248 5.15 0.98 -6.46
N GLY A 249 5.58 0.82 -5.20
CA GLY A 249 5.57 1.84 -4.15
C GLY A 249 6.81 2.72 -4.11
N GLY A 250 7.63 2.74 -5.16
CA GLY A 250 8.97 3.34 -5.17
C GLY A 250 8.98 4.82 -4.79
N LEU A 251 7.97 5.60 -5.17
CA LEU A 251 7.87 6.99 -4.73
C LEU A 251 7.75 7.10 -3.21
N PHE A 252 6.90 6.30 -2.58
CA PHE A 252 6.71 6.30 -1.12
C PHE A 252 8.00 5.90 -0.40
N LEU A 253 8.72 4.91 -0.98
CA LEU A 253 10.02 4.48 -0.48
C LEU A 253 11.07 5.62 -0.55
N VAL A 254 11.16 6.33 -1.67
CA VAL A 254 12.10 7.46 -1.86
C VAL A 254 11.78 8.60 -0.90
N VAL A 255 10.50 8.96 -0.77
CA VAL A 255 10.05 10.04 0.12
C VAL A 255 10.36 9.69 1.58
N THR A 256 9.99 8.49 2.03
CA THR A 256 10.25 8.02 3.40
C THR A 256 11.75 7.82 3.64
N GLY A 257 12.47 7.26 2.68
CA GLY A 257 13.92 7.10 2.70
C GLY A 257 14.65 8.43 2.90
N SER A 258 14.16 9.51 2.29
CA SER A 258 14.71 10.86 2.50
C SER A 258 14.60 11.33 3.96
N VAL A 259 13.51 10.97 4.65
CA VAL A 259 13.32 11.29 6.08
C VAL A 259 14.26 10.47 6.95
N ILE A 260 14.36 9.16 6.68
CA ILE A 260 15.25 8.25 7.41
C ILE A 260 16.70 8.72 7.24
N LEU A 261 17.13 8.99 6.01
CA LEU A 261 18.47 9.44 5.68
C LEU A 261 18.80 10.79 6.38
N GLN A 262 17.90 11.77 6.28
CA GLN A 262 18.07 13.07 6.94
C GLN A 262 18.22 12.94 8.46
N ARG A 263 17.33 12.17 9.10
CA ARG A 263 17.34 12.00 10.56
C ARG A 263 18.58 11.23 11.04
N THR A 264 18.95 10.18 10.33
CA THR A 264 20.13 9.36 10.64
C THR A 264 21.39 10.18 10.50
N TRP A 265 21.56 10.89 9.38
CA TRP A 265 22.71 11.76 9.14
C TRP A 265 22.82 12.86 10.18
N PHE A 266 21.70 13.51 10.52
CA PHE A 266 21.68 14.55 11.55
C PHE A 266 22.11 14.02 12.92
N LYS A 267 21.68 12.82 13.30
CA LYS A 267 22.11 12.18 14.55
C LYS A 267 23.58 11.81 14.54
N ILE A 268 24.08 11.20 13.46
CA ILE A 268 25.48 10.79 13.30
C ILE A 268 26.40 12.02 13.36
N THR A 269 26.07 13.08 12.61
CA THR A 269 26.89 14.29 12.58
C THR A 269 26.86 15.04 13.91
N LYS A 270 25.70 15.06 14.60
CA LYS A 270 25.60 15.62 15.94
C LYS A 270 26.47 14.85 16.95
N TRP A 271 26.45 13.51 16.86
CA TRP A 271 27.28 12.67 17.72
C TRP A 271 28.77 12.84 17.43
N ARG A 272 29.17 12.92 16.16
CA ARG A 272 30.59 12.97 15.74
C ARG A 272 31.21 14.37 15.84
N TYR A 273 30.43 15.43 15.57
CA TYR A 273 30.94 16.80 15.44
C TYR A 273 30.30 17.78 16.44
N GLY A 274 29.46 17.31 17.36
CA GLY A 274 28.75 18.16 18.31
C GLY A 274 27.59 18.95 17.71
N GLN A 275 27.52 19.07 16.38
CA GLN A 275 26.48 19.81 15.66
C GLN A 275 25.87 18.93 14.57
N GLY A 276 24.51 18.89 14.53
CA GLY A 276 23.77 18.17 13.49
C GLY A 276 23.83 18.89 12.16
N ARG A 277 24.20 18.16 11.09
CA ARG A 277 24.21 18.66 9.70
C ARG A 277 23.05 18.10 8.93
N ARG A 278 22.49 18.88 7.99
CA ARG A 278 21.39 18.48 7.12
C ARG A 278 21.94 18.09 5.74
N ILE A 279 21.34 17.04 5.11
CA ILE A 279 21.57 16.67 3.71
C ILE A 279 20.63 17.48 2.83
N PHE A 280 19.33 17.44 3.16
CA PHE A 280 18.28 18.17 2.46
C PHE A 280 17.95 19.47 3.23
N LEU A 281 17.47 20.48 2.54
CA LEU A 281 16.98 21.71 3.16
C LEU A 281 15.86 21.41 4.16
N MET A 282 14.96 20.50 3.77
CA MET A 282 13.88 19.97 4.59
C MET A 282 13.58 18.52 4.18
N SER A 283 13.04 17.71 5.07
CA SER A 283 12.50 16.39 4.80
C SER A 283 11.04 16.33 5.29
N PRO A 284 10.16 15.61 4.60
CA PRO A 284 10.33 14.75 3.42
C PRO A 284 10.79 15.50 2.15
N LEU A 285 11.25 14.73 1.15
CA LEU A 285 11.93 15.24 -0.05
C LEU A 285 11.11 16.28 -0.86
N HIS A 286 9.80 16.18 -0.91
CA HIS A 286 8.95 17.14 -1.60
C HIS A 286 9.10 18.56 -1.03
N HIS A 287 9.21 18.73 0.29
CA HIS A 287 9.46 20.05 0.91
C HIS A 287 10.85 20.61 0.63
N HIS A 288 11.84 19.76 0.32
CA HIS A 288 13.14 20.24 -0.14
C HIS A 288 13.03 21.02 -1.45
N PHE A 289 12.20 20.54 -2.39
CA PHE A 289 12.00 21.22 -3.67
C PHE A 289 11.15 22.49 -3.56
N GLU A 290 10.17 22.53 -2.64
CA GLU A 290 9.46 23.77 -2.33
C GLU A 290 10.42 24.84 -1.81
N LEU A 291 11.32 24.48 -0.87
CA LEU A 291 12.34 25.41 -0.37
C LEU A 291 13.39 25.81 -1.42
N LYS A 292 13.52 25.06 -2.52
CA LYS A 292 14.27 25.47 -3.71
C LYS A 292 13.52 26.42 -4.63
N GLY A 293 12.28 26.77 -4.30
CA GLY A 293 11.46 27.72 -5.07
C GLY A 293 10.56 27.09 -6.12
N TRP A 294 10.38 25.76 -6.11
CA TRP A 294 9.40 25.12 -7.01
C TRP A 294 7.97 25.36 -6.47
N ALA A 295 7.05 25.68 -7.37
CA ALA A 295 5.63 25.76 -7.02
C ALA A 295 5.12 24.38 -6.56
N GLU A 296 4.22 24.35 -5.56
CA GLU A 296 3.64 23.13 -4.99
C GLU A 296 3.11 22.19 -6.08
N ILE A 297 2.31 22.72 -7.01
CA ILE A 297 1.74 21.93 -8.12
C ILE A 297 2.84 21.33 -9.03
N THR A 298 3.95 22.05 -9.23
CA THR A 298 5.08 21.53 -10.01
C THR A 298 5.75 20.35 -9.33
N VAL A 299 5.91 20.41 -8.00
CA VAL A 299 6.44 19.30 -7.21
C VAL A 299 5.51 18.11 -7.31
N VAL A 300 4.21 18.30 -7.08
CA VAL A 300 3.18 17.24 -7.11
C VAL A 300 3.17 16.53 -8.46
N VAL A 301 3.07 17.28 -9.58
CA VAL A 301 3.02 16.68 -10.92
C VAL A 301 4.31 15.91 -11.24
N ARG A 302 5.48 16.46 -10.91
CA ARG A 302 6.76 15.76 -11.13
C ARG A 302 6.88 14.49 -10.31
N PHE A 303 6.39 14.50 -9.07
CA PHE A 303 6.39 13.31 -8.22
C PHE A 303 5.38 12.25 -8.73
N TRP A 304 4.25 12.66 -9.30
CA TRP A 304 3.35 11.74 -9.99
C TRP A 304 4.02 11.08 -11.20
N LEU A 305 4.76 11.85 -12.01
CA LEU A 305 5.54 11.28 -13.12
C LEU A 305 6.59 10.28 -12.64
N ILE A 306 7.28 10.58 -11.53
CA ILE A 306 8.22 9.66 -10.91
C ILE A 306 7.49 8.40 -10.42
N SER A 307 6.33 8.55 -9.77
CA SER A 307 5.51 7.41 -9.35
C SER A 307 5.10 6.54 -10.55
N ALA A 308 4.61 7.16 -11.62
CA ALA A 308 4.23 6.46 -12.84
C ALA A 308 5.40 5.71 -13.48
N LEU A 309 6.62 6.29 -13.47
CA LEU A 309 7.82 5.61 -13.95
C LEU A 309 8.18 4.39 -13.09
N PHE A 310 8.13 4.51 -11.77
CA PHE A 310 8.35 3.38 -10.87
C PHE A 310 7.32 2.26 -11.12
N VAL A 311 6.05 2.61 -11.25
CA VAL A 311 4.99 1.65 -11.57
C VAL A 311 5.22 0.99 -12.93
N ALA A 312 5.57 1.76 -13.96
CA ALA A 312 5.86 1.23 -15.29
C ALA A 312 7.02 0.23 -15.27
N VAL A 313 8.09 0.55 -14.52
CA VAL A 313 9.23 -0.37 -14.31
C VAL A 313 8.77 -1.62 -13.54
N GLY A 314 7.97 -1.47 -12.48
CA GLY A 314 7.45 -2.59 -11.70
C GLY A 314 6.58 -3.53 -12.52
N VAL A 315 5.60 -2.99 -13.26
CA VAL A 315 4.73 -3.79 -14.16
C VAL A 315 5.55 -4.40 -15.31
N GLY A 316 6.52 -3.66 -15.84
CA GLY A 316 7.45 -4.18 -16.85
C GLY A 316 8.26 -5.36 -16.32
N PHE A 317 8.79 -5.26 -15.10
CA PHE A 317 9.52 -6.36 -14.46
C PHE A 317 8.62 -7.57 -14.19
N PHE A 318 7.38 -7.34 -13.74
CA PHE A 318 6.37 -8.39 -13.57
C PHE A 318 6.14 -9.16 -14.88
N TYR A 319 5.99 -8.46 -16.00
CA TYR A 319 5.74 -9.08 -17.30
C TYR A 319 6.99 -9.75 -17.89
N LEU A 320 8.17 -9.14 -17.73
CA LEU A 320 9.43 -9.72 -18.19
C LEU A 320 9.75 -11.03 -17.48
N GLU A 321 9.42 -11.17 -16.20
CA GLU A 321 9.59 -12.43 -15.47
C GLU A 321 8.78 -13.55 -16.12
N TRP A 322 7.52 -13.28 -16.47
CA TRP A 322 6.66 -14.26 -17.13
C TRP A 322 7.16 -14.66 -18.53
N ILE A 323 7.71 -13.72 -19.30
CA ILE A 323 8.26 -14.02 -20.63
C ILE A 323 9.48 -14.93 -20.53
N ASN A 324 10.34 -14.72 -19.52
CA ASN A 324 11.64 -15.40 -19.40
C ASN A 324 11.56 -16.75 -18.66
N GLN A 325 10.39 -17.18 -18.21
CA GLN A 325 10.13 -18.54 -17.77
C GLN A 325 9.84 -19.47 -18.94
#